data_ac8f4334b4968a30e13792ecd63ea7b8
#
_entry.id   ac8f4334b4968a30e13792ecd63ea7b8
#
_cell.length_a   1.000
_cell.length_b   1.000
_cell.length_c   1.000
_cell.angle_alpha   90.00
_cell.angle_beta   90.00
_cell.angle_gamma   90.00
#
_symmetry.space_group_name_H-M   'P 1'
#
loop_
_entity.id
_entity.type
_entity.pdbx_description
1 polymer ?
#
loop_
_entity_poly.entity_id
_entity_poly.type
_entity_poly.pdbx_seq_one_letter_code
_entity_poly.pdbx_strand_id
1 'polypeptide(L)'
;KQPFYITTAISYPNGPPHIGHAYEAIATDAIARFMRLDGYDVYFLTGTDEHGMKIQQTGAKEGLTPHELLERNVPRFKAMVARLECSNDDFIRTTEERHHRSSEEIWRRMEANGDIYLDKYAGWYSVRDEAYYAEDETHLNEQKVRVSSKTGTPVEWVEEESYFFRLSAYQDKLLELFARPNYVLPKERLNEVASFVRGGLQDLSISRTTFDWGIRVPGNPKHIMYVWVDALTNYITGVGFPDTECEKFKRYWPAALHVIGKDIVRFHAVYWPAFLMSAGIAVPQRIFSHGFLFNRGEKMSKSVGNVIDPFALADAYGVDQLRYFFLREVPFGQDGNYSHEAIVNRINADLANDLGNLAQRSLSMVAKAFGGVLPEPGELTEADRAILAAADGMIGTAREHMKTQALHQVLNAVWAVVADANRYFASEAPWAKAKTDPQRQGTILYVTAEVLRQVAILAQPFVPSSAARLLDLLAIKPEERDFYELNGAKRIAAGVTLPPPSPVFPRYVEPEPKA
;
A
#
# COMPACT_ATOMS: atom_id res chain seq x y z
N LYS A 1 -5.28 -2.26 -23.02
CA LYS A 1 -5.34 -2.22 -21.55
C LYS A 1 -5.45 -0.79 -21.06
N GLN A 2 -6.33 -0.56 -20.09
CA GLN A 2 -6.44 0.74 -19.44
C GLN A 2 -5.25 0.98 -18.51
N PRO A 3 -4.69 2.22 -18.46
CA PRO A 3 -3.60 2.51 -17.56
C PRO A 3 -4.08 2.63 -16.11
N PHE A 4 -3.19 2.28 -15.19
CA PHE A 4 -3.37 2.48 -13.76
C PHE A 4 -2.00 2.82 -13.16
N TYR A 5 -1.89 4.00 -12.58
CA TYR A 5 -0.65 4.46 -11.96
C TYR A 5 -0.86 4.56 -10.45
N ILE A 6 -0.10 3.77 -9.69
CA ILE A 6 -0.22 3.74 -8.24
C ILE A 6 1.11 4.04 -7.58
N THR A 7 1.07 4.82 -6.52
CA THR A 7 2.27 5.22 -5.78
C THR A 7 2.09 5.04 -4.29
N THR A 8 3.18 4.69 -3.60
CA THR A 8 3.28 4.92 -2.16
C THR A 8 3.71 6.36 -1.90
N ALA A 9 3.60 6.83 -0.66
CA ALA A 9 4.42 7.94 -0.23
C ALA A 9 5.89 7.51 -0.29
N ILE A 10 6.80 8.47 -0.55
CA ILE A 10 8.22 8.17 -0.48
C ILE A 10 8.69 8.22 0.96
N SER A 11 9.50 7.24 1.36
CA SER A 11 9.92 7.05 2.73
C SER A 11 11.09 7.96 3.09
N TYR A 12 11.10 8.46 4.33
CA TYR A 12 12.15 9.32 4.85
C TYR A 12 13.26 8.47 5.49
N PRO A 13 14.44 8.32 4.86
CA PRO A 13 15.44 7.34 5.28
C PRO A 13 16.43 7.88 6.33
N ASN A 14 15.94 8.58 7.33
CA ASN A 14 16.77 9.05 8.45
C ASN A 14 17.06 7.96 9.48
N GLY A 15 16.49 6.79 9.33
CA GLY A 15 16.69 5.59 10.12
C GLY A 15 16.26 4.35 9.34
N PRO A 16 16.26 3.16 9.96
CA PRO A 16 15.81 1.94 9.31
C PRO A 16 14.29 1.96 9.08
N PRO A 17 13.79 1.17 8.10
CA PRO A 17 12.36 1.05 7.89
C PRO A 17 11.66 0.35 9.08
N HIS A 18 10.37 0.65 9.26
CA HIS A 18 9.55 0.05 10.31
C HIS A 18 8.25 -0.51 9.73
N ILE A 19 7.43 -1.09 10.60
CA ILE A 19 6.18 -1.77 10.22
C ILE A 19 5.19 -0.86 9.47
N GLY A 20 5.19 0.45 9.76
CA GLY A 20 4.33 1.41 9.05
C GLY A 20 4.71 1.54 7.57
N HIS A 21 6.00 1.55 7.27
CA HIS A 21 6.50 1.52 5.88
C HIS A 21 6.11 0.21 5.20
N ALA A 22 6.25 -0.92 5.90
CA ALA A 22 5.90 -2.23 5.38
C ALA A 22 4.40 -2.33 5.05
N TYR A 23 3.55 -1.85 5.94
CA TYR A 23 2.10 -1.86 5.74
C TYR A 23 1.69 -1.09 4.49
N GLU A 24 2.18 0.13 4.32
CA GLU A 24 1.88 0.94 3.13
C GLU A 24 2.37 0.27 1.84
N ALA A 25 3.59 -0.27 1.85
CA ALA A 25 4.16 -0.96 0.70
C ALA A 25 3.36 -2.21 0.33
N ILE A 26 2.99 -3.02 1.31
CA ILE A 26 2.18 -4.23 1.11
C ILE A 26 0.80 -3.90 0.57
N ALA A 27 0.12 -2.92 1.15
CA ALA A 27 -1.22 -2.53 0.71
C ALA A 27 -1.21 -1.98 -0.72
N THR A 28 -0.25 -1.12 -1.03
CA THR A 28 -0.10 -0.56 -2.38
C THR A 28 0.23 -1.66 -3.39
N ASP A 29 1.11 -2.60 -3.04
CA ASP A 29 1.45 -3.74 -3.87
C ASP A 29 0.25 -4.65 -4.13
N ALA A 30 -0.56 -4.91 -3.11
CA ALA A 30 -1.77 -5.72 -3.28
C ALA A 30 -2.75 -5.09 -4.29
N ILE A 31 -2.93 -3.78 -4.24
CA ILE A 31 -3.74 -3.06 -5.23
C ILE A 31 -3.12 -3.18 -6.62
N ALA A 32 -1.81 -2.96 -6.74
CA ALA A 32 -1.10 -3.07 -8.03
C ALA A 32 -1.26 -4.47 -8.64
N ARG A 33 -1.07 -5.52 -7.85
CA ARG A 33 -1.21 -6.91 -8.31
C ARG A 33 -2.65 -7.23 -8.70
N PHE A 34 -3.63 -6.79 -7.92
CA PHE A 34 -5.04 -6.97 -8.24
C PHE A 34 -5.38 -6.34 -9.60
N MET A 35 -4.97 -5.11 -9.80
CA MET A 35 -5.26 -4.39 -11.04
C MET A 35 -4.57 -5.00 -12.26
N ARG A 36 -3.33 -5.52 -12.11
CA ARG A 36 -2.66 -6.25 -13.19
C ARG A 36 -3.41 -7.52 -13.59
N LEU A 37 -3.85 -8.29 -12.60
CA LEU A 37 -4.64 -9.51 -12.84
C LEU A 37 -6.00 -9.20 -13.45
N ASP A 38 -6.53 -8.01 -13.18
CA ASP A 38 -7.80 -7.52 -13.75
C ASP A 38 -7.61 -6.85 -15.12
N GLY A 39 -6.44 -6.99 -15.73
CA GLY A 39 -6.20 -6.60 -17.12
C GLY A 39 -5.75 -5.16 -17.32
N TYR A 40 -5.45 -4.42 -16.26
CA TYR A 40 -4.93 -3.05 -16.38
C TYR A 40 -3.43 -3.05 -16.71
N ASP A 41 -2.99 -1.99 -17.35
CA ASP A 41 -1.58 -1.69 -17.52
C ASP A 41 -1.12 -0.84 -16.32
N VAL A 42 -0.50 -1.51 -15.36
CA VAL A 42 -0.15 -0.93 -14.06
C VAL A 42 1.29 -0.45 -14.04
N TYR A 43 1.49 0.78 -13.55
CA TYR A 43 2.79 1.29 -13.18
C TYR A 43 2.78 1.62 -11.68
N PHE A 44 3.74 1.04 -10.94
CA PHE A 44 3.81 1.15 -9.48
C PHE A 44 5.14 1.80 -9.08
N LEU A 45 5.05 2.99 -8.45
CA LEU A 45 6.19 3.78 -8.00
C LEU A 45 6.27 3.79 -6.48
N THR A 46 7.46 3.56 -5.95
CA THR A 46 7.83 3.83 -4.57
C THR A 46 9.20 4.51 -4.54
N GLY A 47 9.68 4.91 -3.38
CA GLY A 47 10.98 5.56 -3.30
C GLY A 47 11.29 6.15 -1.93
N THR A 48 12.30 7.00 -1.90
CA THR A 48 12.79 7.67 -0.70
C THR A 48 12.87 9.17 -0.87
N ASP A 49 12.47 9.90 0.18
CA ASP A 49 12.57 11.34 0.34
C ASP A 49 13.84 11.66 1.13
N GLU A 50 14.86 12.20 0.46
CA GLU A 50 16.24 12.18 0.94
C GLU A 50 16.81 13.56 1.33
N HIS A 51 16.02 14.62 1.25
CA HIS A 51 16.46 15.96 1.54
C HIS A 51 15.91 16.49 2.87
N GLY A 52 16.38 17.65 3.29
CA GLY A 52 15.87 18.40 4.41
C GLY A 52 16.81 18.48 5.62
N MET A 53 16.45 19.37 6.54
CA MET A 53 17.23 19.66 7.73
C MET A 53 17.41 18.43 8.63
N LYS A 54 16.39 17.60 8.74
CA LYS A 54 16.41 16.41 9.61
C LYS A 54 17.43 15.38 9.19
N ILE A 55 17.59 15.13 7.89
CA ILE A 55 18.64 14.25 7.35
C ILE A 55 20.01 14.83 7.70
N GLN A 56 20.21 16.13 7.50
CA GLN A 56 21.46 16.80 7.82
C GLN A 56 21.80 16.71 9.31
N GLN A 57 20.83 16.97 10.17
CA GLN A 57 21.01 16.90 11.63
C GLN A 57 21.27 15.48 12.13
N THR A 58 20.52 14.50 11.64
CA THR A 58 20.73 13.09 12.01
C THR A 58 22.12 12.61 11.59
N GLY A 59 22.55 12.97 10.40
CA GLY A 59 23.90 12.66 9.94
C GLY A 59 24.96 13.28 10.85
N ALA A 60 24.82 14.57 11.16
CA ALA A 60 25.78 15.28 12.02
C ALA A 60 25.91 14.64 13.41
N LYS A 61 24.80 14.21 14.02
CA LYS A 61 24.80 13.50 15.31
C LYS A 61 25.59 12.19 15.29
N GLU A 62 25.60 11.52 14.14
CA GLU A 62 26.29 10.24 13.96
C GLU A 62 27.67 10.40 13.33
N GLY A 63 28.14 11.63 13.13
CA GLY A 63 29.43 11.92 12.48
C GLY A 63 29.45 11.61 10.99
N LEU A 64 28.29 11.62 10.34
CA LEU A 64 28.12 11.30 8.93
C LEU A 64 27.68 12.54 8.14
N THR A 65 28.10 12.62 6.88
CA THR A 65 27.49 13.55 5.94
C THR A 65 26.07 13.07 5.60
N PRO A 66 25.19 13.94 5.07
CA PRO A 66 23.89 13.49 4.58
C PRO A 66 24.02 12.36 3.56
N HIS A 67 24.97 12.47 2.63
CA HIS A 67 25.22 11.43 1.63
C HIS A 67 25.59 10.09 2.26
N GLU A 68 26.49 10.08 3.23
CA GLU A 68 26.89 8.86 3.94
C GLU A 68 25.73 8.22 4.71
N LEU A 69 24.90 9.03 5.35
CA LEU A 69 23.69 8.56 6.04
C LEU A 69 22.72 7.86 5.08
N LEU A 70 22.49 8.48 3.91
CA LEU A 70 21.63 7.94 2.88
C LEU A 70 22.17 6.65 2.27
N GLU A 71 23.46 6.57 2.00
CA GLU A 71 24.10 5.35 1.48
C GLU A 71 23.98 4.18 2.47
N ARG A 72 23.88 4.45 3.75
CA ARG A 72 23.62 3.43 4.77
C ARG A 72 22.15 3.02 4.82
N ASN A 73 21.23 3.97 4.77
CA ASN A 73 19.81 3.74 5.07
C ASN A 73 18.96 3.38 3.85
N VAL A 74 19.18 4.01 2.69
CA VAL A 74 18.37 3.77 1.49
C VAL A 74 18.39 2.29 1.05
N PRO A 75 19.52 1.58 1.06
CA PRO A 75 19.52 0.16 0.73
C PRO A 75 18.60 -0.69 1.61
N ARG A 76 18.37 -0.31 2.85
CA ARG A 76 17.45 -1.01 3.77
C ARG A 76 16.00 -0.89 3.32
N PHE A 77 15.60 0.27 2.80
CA PHE A 77 14.26 0.47 2.22
C PHE A 77 14.08 -0.32 0.93
N LYS A 78 15.09 -0.34 0.08
CA LYS A 78 15.09 -1.19 -1.13
C LYS A 78 15.00 -2.68 -0.77
N ALA A 79 15.77 -3.10 0.24
CA ALA A 79 15.75 -4.47 0.73
C ALA A 79 14.38 -4.84 1.33
N MET A 80 13.72 -3.91 2.03
CA MET A 80 12.40 -4.15 2.60
C MET A 80 11.36 -4.45 1.51
N VAL A 81 11.25 -3.61 0.49
CA VAL A 81 10.27 -3.83 -0.59
C VAL A 81 10.56 -5.12 -1.33
N ALA A 82 11.81 -5.49 -1.54
CA ALA A 82 12.20 -6.76 -2.13
C ALA A 82 11.83 -7.96 -1.22
N ARG A 83 12.13 -7.87 0.07
CA ARG A 83 11.83 -8.94 1.05
C ARG A 83 10.34 -9.18 1.18
N LEU A 84 9.51 -8.13 1.07
CA LEU A 84 8.06 -8.20 1.16
C LEU A 84 7.38 -8.56 -0.18
N GLU A 85 8.15 -8.85 -1.19
CA GLU A 85 7.69 -9.23 -2.54
C GLU A 85 6.86 -8.13 -3.22
N CYS A 86 7.20 -6.86 -2.96
CA CYS A 86 6.56 -5.75 -3.64
C CYS A 86 6.98 -5.70 -5.11
N SER A 87 6.02 -5.44 -5.98
CA SER A 87 6.17 -5.49 -7.44
C SER A 87 6.30 -4.11 -8.06
N ASN A 88 6.92 -3.17 -7.33
CA ASN A 88 7.17 -1.83 -7.84
C ASN A 88 8.02 -1.84 -9.10
N ASP A 89 7.62 -1.01 -10.06
CA ASP A 89 8.31 -0.88 -11.36
C ASP A 89 9.51 0.06 -11.28
N ASP A 90 9.50 0.99 -10.33
CA ASP A 90 10.57 1.95 -10.13
C ASP A 90 10.74 2.23 -8.63
N PHE A 91 11.95 2.64 -8.27
CA PHE A 91 12.28 3.13 -6.94
C PHE A 91 12.95 4.49 -7.11
N ILE A 92 12.21 5.57 -6.89
CA ILE A 92 12.71 6.93 -7.10
C ILE A 92 13.44 7.43 -5.86
N ARG A 93 14.56 8.12 -6.08
CA ARG A 93 15.30 8.82 -5.03
C ARG A 93 15.30 10.32 -5.33
N THR A 94 14.96 11.14 -4.37
CA THR A 94 14.91 12.60 -4.60
C THR A 94 16.28 13.22 -4.84
N THR A 95 17.36 12.52 -4.54
CA THR A 95 18.73 12.92 -4.88
C THR A 95 19.14 12.65 -6.32
N GLU A 96 18.32 11.93 -7.09
CA GLU A 96 18.59 11.66 -8.50
C GLU A 96 18.48 12.92 -9.35
N GLU A 97 19.33 13.02 -10.37
CA GLU A 97 19.34 14.17 -11.27
C GLU A 97 17.98 14.38 -11.96
N ARG A 98 17.31 13.29 -12.38
CA ARG A 98 15.99 13.37 -12.99
C ARG A 98 14.97 14.07 -12.09
N HIS A 99 15.08 13.88 -10.79
CA HIS A 99 14.19 14.51 -9.82
C HIS A 99 14.54 15.99 -9.58
N HIS A 100 15.82 16.31 -9.54
CA HIS A 100 16.28 17.70 -9.48
C HIS A 100 15.73 18.53 -10.67
N ARG A 101 15.82 17.98 -11.88
CA ARG A 101 15.27 18.62 -13.08
C ARG A 101 13.76 18.84 -12.99
N SER A 102 13.04 17.83 -12.51
CA SER A 102 11.59 17.92 -12.32
C SER A 102 11.21 19.00 -11.30
N SER A 103 11.88 19.02 -10.17
CA SER A 103 11.62 19.98 -9.09
C SER A 103 11.94 21.42 -9.53
N GLU A 104 13.02 21.62 -10.27
CA GLU A 104 13.34 22.93 -10.84
C GLU A 104 12.29 23.37 -11.85
N GLU A 105 11.82 22.47 -12.70
CA GLU A 105 10.82 22.80 -13.72
C GLU A 105 9.46 23.12 -13.13
N ILE A 106 8.98 22.36 -12.13
CA ILE A 106 7.70 22.69 -11.50
C ILE A 106 7.77 24.07 -10.81
N TRP A 107 8.91 24.36 -10.17
CA TRP A 107 9.14 25.67 -9.58
C TRP A 107 9.04 26.78 -10.63
N ARG A 108 9.75 26.64 -11.75
CA ARG A 108 9.72 27.62 -12.85
C ARG A 108 8.32 27.84 -13.40
N ARG A 109 7.52 26.76 -13.53
CA ARG A 109 6.14 26.87 -14.01
C ARG A 109 5.25 27.62 -13.03
N MET A 110 5.36 27.34 -11.75
CA MET A 110 4.62 28.06 -10.71
C MET A 110 5.02 29.54 -10.65
N GLU A 111 6.30 29.83 -10.77
CA GLU A 111 6.83 31.21 -10.81
C GLU A 111 6.33 31.94 -12.05
N ALA A 112 6.41 31.33 -13.22
CA ALA A 112 5.92 31.91 -14.48
C ALA A 112 4.42 32.20 -14.45
N ASN A 113 3.65 31.42 -13.69
CA ASN A 113 2.22 31.63 -13.49
C ASN A 113 1.91 32.76 -12.47
N GLY A 114 2.93 33.38 -11.90
CA GLY A 114 2.77 34.45 -10.92
C GLY A 114 2.43 34.02 -9.51
N ASP A 115 2.59 32.74 -9.20
CA ASP A 115 2.18 32.17 -7.90
C ASP A 115 3.31 32.09 -6.86
N ILE A 116 4.51 32.52 -7.22
CA ILE A 116 5.66 32.53 -6.29
C ILE A 116 6.15 33.97 -6.09
N TYR A 117 6.33 34.38 -4.85
CA TYR A 117 6.87 35.68 -4.50
C TYR A 117 7.79 35.58 -3.27
N LEU A 118 8.73 36.52 -3.15
CA LEU A 118 9.70 36.61 -2.06
C LEU A 118 9.17 37.53 -0.97
N ASP A 119 9.20 37.11 0.28
CA ASP A 119 8.80 37.89 1.44
C ASP A 119 9.54 37.40 2.69
N LYS A 120 9.28 38.03 3.84
CA LYS A 120 9.78 37.58 5.15
C LYS A 120 8.72 36.73 5.84
N TYR A 121 9.16 35.64 6.42
CA TYR A 121 8.30 34.75 7.17
C TYR A 121 8.69 34.72 8.64
N ALA A 122 7.68 34.71 9.54
CA ALA A 122 7.85 34.49 10.97
C ALA A 122 6.80 33.47 11.44
N GLY A 123 7.22 32.44 12.13
CA GLY A 123 6.29 31.40 12.60
C GLY A 123 6.95 30.31 13.42
N TRP A 124 6.11 29.38 13.89
CA TRP A 124 6.53 28.22 14.67
C TRP A 124 6.89 27.08 13.72
N TYR A 125 8.14 26.64 13.73
CA TYR A 125 8.66 25.60 12.85
C TYR A 125 8.99 24.33 13.62
N SER A 126 8.52 23.19 13.12
CA SER A 126 8.91 21.87 13.62
C SER A 126 9.96 21.28 12.66
N VAL A 127 11.14 21.01 13.19
CA VAL A 127 12.20 20.32 12.44
C VAL A 127 11.79 18.87 12.12
N ARG A 128 11.13 18.22 13.07
CA ARG A 128 10.68 16.83 12.90
C ARG A 128 9.62 16.66 11.82
N ASP A 129 8.62 17.56 11.82
CA ASP A 129 7.53 17.51 10.85
C ASP A 129 7.89 18.20 9.55
N GLU A 130 9.00 18.96 9.54
CA GLU A 130 9.42 19.82 8.42
C GLU A 130 8.28 20.72 7.97
N ALA A 131 7.58 21.31 8.93
CA ALA A 131 6.37 22.11 8.70
C ALA A 131 6.30 23.30 9.63
N TYR A 132 5.67 24.37 9.16
CA TYR A 132 5.30 25.52 9.96
C TYR A 132 3.90 25.34 10.53
N TYR A 133 3.72 25.88 11.75
CA TYR A 133 2.42 25.90 12.43
C TYR A 133 2.07 27.34 12.81
N ALA A 134 0.81 27.69 12.66
CA ALA A 134 0.28 28.94 13.20
C ALA A 134 0.27 28.86 14.74
N GLU A 135 0.22 29.99 15.41
CA GLU A 135 0.28 30.04 16.88
C GLU A 135 -0.87 29.25 17.53
N ASP A 136 -2.07 29.31 16.96
CA ASP A 136 -3.25 28.57 17.41
C ASP A 136 -3.18 27.06 17.14
N GLU A 137 -2.25 26.63 16.30
CA GLU A 137 -1.94 25.21 16.06
C GLU A 137 -0.85 24.68 17.00
N THR A 138 -0.43 25.49 17.98
CA THR A 138 0.60 25.13 18.95
C THR A 138 0.10 25.38 20.38
N HIS A 139 0.70 24.68 21.33
CA HIS A 139 0.45 24.89 22.75
C HIS A 139 1.69 24.56 23.57
N LEU A 140 1.73 25.05 24.81
CA LEU A 140 2.76 24.65 25.76
C LEU A 140 2.38 23.30 26.38
N ASN A 141 3.31 22.34 26.36
CA ASN A 141 3.11 21.05 27.03
C ASN A 141 3.38 21.16 28.56
N GLU A 142 3.29 20.04 29.26
CA GLU A 142 3.52 19.98 30.71
C GLU A 142 4.93 20.42 31.12
N GLN A 143 5.93 20.23 30.25
CA GLN A 143 7.31 20.66 30.46
C GLN A 143 7.54 22.12 30.05
N LYS A 144 6.49 22.87 29.68
CA LYS A 144 6.53 24.26 29.20
C LYS A 144 7.32 24.41 27.88
N VAL A 145 7.36 23.37 27.07
CA VAL A 145 7.89 23.39 25.70
C VAL A 145 6.74 23.62 24.74
N ARG A 146 6.91 24.55 23.80
CA ARG A 146 5.89 24.76 22.78
C ARG A 146 5.95 23.62 21.76
N VAL A 147 4.81 23.01 21.52
CA VAL A 147 4.68 21.85 20.62
C VAL A 147 3.52 22.07 19.67
N SER A 148 3.57 21.36 18.54
CA SER A 148 2.43 21.27 17.62
C SER A 148 1.27 20.55 18.31
N SER A 149 0.09 21.14 18.28
CA SER A 149 -1.12 20.51 18.82
C SER A 149 -1.52 19.26 18.04
N LYS A 150 -1.10 19.19 16.77
CA LYS A 150 -1.43 18.08 15.88
C LYS A 150 -0.50 16.87 16.05
N THR A 151 0.80 17.11 16.22
CA THR A 151 1.80 16.04 16.24
C THR A 151 2.52 15.89 17.57
N GLY A 152 2.39 16.88 18.47
CA GLY A 152 3.10 16.89 19.74
C GLY A 152 4.59 17.18 19.63
N THR A 153 5.09 17.52 18.43
CA THR A 153 6.52 17.79 18.22
C THR A 153 6.91 19.19 18.69
N PRO A 154 8.13 19.39 19.24
CA PRO A 154 8.63 20.70 19.58
C PRO A 154 8.68 21.62 18.36
N VAL A 155 8.34 22.89 18.57
CA VAL A 155 8.41 23.94 17.56
C VAL A 155 9.26 25.10 18.07
N GLU A 156 9.93 25.78 17.13
CA GLU A 156 10.78 26.93 17.39
C GLU A 156 10.26 28.14 16.61
N TRP A 157 10.39 29.34 17.19
CA TRP A 157 10.07 30.57 16.46
C TRP A 157 11.19 30.88 15.47
N VAL A 158 10.82 31.03 14.19
CA VAL A 158 11.76 31.30 13.09
C VAL A 158 11.28 32.54 12.32
N GLU A 159 12.22 33.42 12.04
CA GLU A 159 12.03 34.59 11.16
C GLU A 159 13.08 34.52 10.07
N GLU A 160 12.64 34.41 8.80
CA GLU A 160 13.57 34.34 7.66
C GLU A 160 12.95 34.86 6.37
N GLU A 161 13.79 35.23 5.42
CA GLU A 161 13.38 35.50 4.03
C GLU A 161 12.96 34.18 3.40
N SER A 162 11.82 34.18 2.74
CA SER A 162 11.29 32.96 2.12
C SER A 162 10.53 33.30 0.85
N TYR A 163 10.54 32.36 -0.10
CA TYR A 163 9.56 32.34 -1.17
C TYR A 163 8.24 31.80 -0.68
N PHE A 164 7.16 32.38 -1.17
CA PHE A 164 5.80 31.97 -0.85
C PHE A 164 5.07 31.53 -2.11
N PHE A 165 4.28 30.48 -1.96
CA PHE A 165 3.33 30.05 -2.96
C PHE A 165 1.95 30.62 -2.62
N ARG A 166 1.25 31.16 -3.64
CA ARG A 166 -0.09 31.76 -3.48
C ARG A 166 -1.18 30.71 -3.28
N LEU A 167 -1.07 29.91 -2.24
CA LEU A 167 -2.02 28.86 -1.92
C LEU A 167 -3.43 29.42 -1.73
N SER A 168 -3.55 30.63 -1.17
CA SER A 168 -4.84 31.32 -0.96
C SER A 168 -5.64 31.52 -2.24
N ALA A 169 -4.98 31.60 -3.39
CA ALA A 169 -5.64 31.76 -4.70
C ALA A 169 -6.34 30.48 -5.17
N TYR A 170 -6.08 29.34 -4.54
CA TYR A 170 -6.57 28.03 -4.96
C TYR A 170 -7.72 27.49 -4.10
N GLN A 171 -8.21 28.26 -3.13
CA GLN A 171 -9.24 27.81 -2.21
C GLN A 171 -10.50 27.28 -2.91
N ASP A 172 -11.06 28.07 -3.81
CA ASP A 172 -12.30 27.70 -4.52
C ASP A 172 -12.07 26.51 -5.45
N LYS A 173 -10.94 26.48 -6.16
CA LYS A 173 -10.57 25.37 -7.06
C LYS A 173 -10.39 24.05 -6.30
N LEU A 174 -9.82 24.10 -5.12
CA LEU A 174 -9.65 22.92 -4.26
C LEU A 174 -11.00 22.41 -3.75
N LEU A 175 -11.90 23.29 -3.32
CA LEU A 175 -13.25 22.90 -2.89
C LEU A 175 -14.03 22.27 -4.04
N GLU A 176 -13.90 22.80 -5.24
CA GLU A 176 -14.49 22.21 -6.45
C GLU A 176 -13.90 20.81 -6.73
N LEU A 177 -12.59 20.66 -6.58
CA LEU A 177 -11.90 19.36 -6.73
C LEU A 177 -12.42 18.33 -5.72
N PHE A 178 -12.62 18.73 -4.47
CA PHE A 178 -13.12 17.84 -3.40
C PHE A 178 -14.56 17.39 -3.62
N ALA A 179 -15.32 18.05 -4.50
CA ALA A 179 -16.66 17.63 -4.88
C ALA A 179 -16.65 16.46 -5.88
N ARG A 180 -15.52 16.12 -6.49
CA ARG A 180 -15.42 14.95 -7.36
C ARG A 180 -15.68 13.67 -6.56
N PRO A 181 -16.46 12.70 -7.11
CA PRO A 181 -16.74 11.46 -6.39
C PRO A 181 -15.44 10.71 -6.03
N ASN A 182 -15.32 10.37 -4.76
CA ASN A 182 -14.22 9.54 -4.25
C ASN A 182 -12.81 10.09 -4.56
N TYR A 183 -12.65 11.41 -4.65
CA TYR A 183 -11.35 12.01 -4.91
C TYR A 183 -10.38 11.78 -3.76
N VAL A 184 -10.84 11.97 -2.51
CA VAL A 184 -10.08 11.62 -1.30
C VAL A 184 -10.86 10.55 -0.54
N LEU A 185 -10.21 9.44 -0.24
CA LEU A 185 -10.77 8.34 0.57
C LEU A 185 -9.87 8.08 1.77
N PRO A 186 -10.39 7.62 2.91
CA PRO A 186 -11.82 7.54 3.23
C PRO A 186 -12.45 8.92 3.39
N LYS A 187 -13.77 8.95 3.46
CA LYS A 187 -14.56 10.19 3.48
C LYS A 187 -14.21 11.10 4.67
N GLU A 188 -13.82 10.53 5.80
CA GLU A 188 -13.39 11.29 6.98
C GLU A 188 -12.19 12.17 6.67
N ARG A 189 -11.27 11.69 5.84
CA ARG A 189 -10.10 12.47 5.42
C ARG A 189 -10.48 13.58 4.44
N LEU A 190 -11.43 13.31 3.56
CA LEU A 190 -12.00 14.35 2.69
C LEU A 190 -12.64 15.47 3.52
N ASN A 191 -13.45 15.12 4.52
CA ASN A 191 -14.11 16.09 5.39
C ASN A 191 -13.10 16.96 6.14
N GLU A 192 -12.03 16.35 6.62
CA GLU A 192 -10.93 17.03 7.33
C GLU A 192 -10.24 18.07 6.43
N VAL A 193 -9.84 17.69 5.21
CA VAL A 193 -9.16 18.62 4.30
C VAL A 193 -10.12 19.69 3.75
N ALA A 194 -11.36 19.34 3.50
CA ALA A 194 -12.38 20.31 3.06
C ALA A 194 -12.64 21.37 4.15
N SER A 195 -12.73 20.95 5.41
CA SER A 195 -12.87 21.84 6.56
C SER A 195 -11.66 22.78 6.70
N PHE A 196 -10.46 22.24 6.55
CA PHE A 196 -9.24 23.02 6.56
C PHE A 196 -9.24 24.11 5.47
N VAL A 197 -9.63 23.76 4.25
CA VAL A 197 -9.68 24.72 3.13
C VAL A 197 -10.77 25.75 3.33
N ARG A 198 -11.96 25.37 3.80
CA ARG A 198 -13.06 26.31 4.09
C ARG A 198 -12.71 27.32 5.18
N GLY A 199 -11.83 26.93 6.10
CA GLY A 199 -11.36 27.82 7.16
C GLY A 199 -10.49 28.98 6.66
N GLY A 200 -10.13 28.98 5.41
CA GLY A 200 -9.28 30.00 4.76
C GLY A 200 -7.85 29.52 4.61
N LEU A 201 -7.35 29.55 3.38
CA LEU A 201 -5.98 29.18 3.07
C LEU A 201 -5.08 30.39 3.15
N GLN A 202 -3.92 30.22 3.77
CA GLN A 202 -2.84 31.19 3.77
C GLN A 202 -1.77 30.77 2.77
N ASP A 203 -1.04 31.76 2.25
CA ASP A 203 0.08 31.48 1.36
C ASP A 203 1.15 30.66 2.07
N LEU A 204 1.77 29.76 1.36
CA LEU A 204 2.68 28.76 1.91
C LEU A 204 4.13 29.17 1.70
N SER A 205 4.92 29.16 2.76
CA SER A 205 6.37 29.35 2.68
C SER A 205 6.99 28.09 2.04
N ILE A 206 7.67 28.25 0.90
CA ILE A 206 8.18 27.13 0.08
C ILE A 206 9.69 27.14 -0.10
N SER A 207 10.43 27.92 0.66
CA SER A 207 11.90 27.87 0.66
C SER A 207 12.46 28.05 2.06
N ARG A 208 13.73 27.65 2.23
CA ARG A 208 14.48 27.74 3.49
C ARG A 208 15.90 28.23 3.21
N THR A 209 16.46 28.97 4.17
CA THR A 209 17.85 29.45 4.10
C THR A 209 18.70 28.94 5.27
N THR A 210 18.11 28.19 6.21
CA THR A 210 18.75 27.75 7.45
C THR A 210 19.52 26.44 7.33
N PHE A 211 19.40 25.76 6.19
CA PHE A 211 20.16 24.55 5.88
C PHE A 211 20.44 24.49 4.37
N ASP A 212 21.34 23.62 3.95
CA ASP A 212 21.79 23.54 2.55
C ASP A 212 21.60 22.16 1.90
N TRP A 213 21.10 21.16 2.64
CA TRP A 213 20.84 19.83 2.10
C TRP A 213 19.47 19.77 1.46
N GLY A 214 19.40 20.01 0.17
CA GLY A 214 18.15 20.01 -0.60
C GLY A 214 18.36 20.51 -2.01
N ILE A 215 17.25 20.69 -2.72
CA ILE A 215 17.26 21.23 -4.09
C ILE A 215 17.24 22.75 -4.02
N ARG A 216 18.19 23.37 -4.70
CA ARG A 216 18.30 24.83 -4.70
C ARG A 216 17.25 25.46 -5.59
N VAL A 217 16.73 26.60 -5.15
CA VAL A 217 15.76 27.38 -5.92
C VAL A 217 16.42 27.92 -7.20
N PRO A 218 15.81 27.67 -8.37
CA PRO A 218 16.33 28.24 -9.62
C PRO A 218 16.42 29.78 -9.57
N GLY A 219 17.59 30.29 -9.92
CA GLY A 219 17.84 31.73 -9.92
C GLY A 219 18.17 32.37 -8.57
N ASN A 220 18.05 31.63 -7.47
CA ASN A 220 18.40 32.11 -6.14
C ASN A 220 18.94 30.96 -5.27
N PRO A 221 20.17 30.51 -5.49
CA PRO A 221 20.72 29.27 -4.90
C PRO A 221 20.99 29.34 -3.38
N LYS A 222 20.86 30.50 -2.76
CA LYS A 222 20.92 30.59 -1.28
C LYS A 222 19.67 30.03 -0.61
N HIS A 223 18.57 29.87 -1.37
CA HIS A 223 17.35 29.24 -0.92
C HIS A 223 17.31 27.77 -1.32
N ILE A 224 16.86 26.93 -0.41
CA ILE A 224 16.57 25.51 -0.62
C ILE A 224 15.06 25.37 -0.74
N MET A 225 14.58 24.58 -1.71
CA MET A 225 13.16 24.30 -1.84
C MET A 225 12.62 23.63 -0.59
N TYR A 226 11.43 24.05 -0.17
CA TYR A 226 10.67 23.35 0.87
C TYR A 226 10.54 21.89 0.51
N VAL A 227 10.76 21.02 1.50
CA VAL A 227 10.84 19.58 1.28
C VAL A 227 9.59 19.00 0.61
N TRP A 228 8.42 19.59 0.84
CA TRP A 228 7.19 19.10 0.21
C TRP A 228 7.02 19.53 -1.25
N VAL A 229 7.60 20.64 -1.69
CA VAL A 229 7.70 20.94 -3.13
C VAL A 229 8.57 19.90 -3.81
N ASP A 230 9.70 19.59 -3.20
CA ASP A 230 10.63 18.56 -3.63
C ASP A 230 9.96 17.17 -3.59
N ALA A 231 9.50 16.74 -2.43
CA ALA A 231 8.97 15.40 -2.24
C ALA A 231 7.76 15.09 -3.12
N LEU A 232 6.75 15.96 -3.16
CA LEU A 232 5.53 15.72 -3.93
C LEU A 232 5.80 15.58 -5.44
N THR A 233 6.79 16.27 -5.95
CA THR A 233 7.14 16.25 -7.38
C THR A 233 7.64 14.85 -7.84
N ASN A 234 8.03 13.99 -6.93
CA ASN A 234 8.48 12.63 -7.28
C ASN A 234 7.45 11.89 -8.12
N TYR A 235 6.16 12.09 -7.84
CA TYR A 235 5.09 11.36 -8.51
C TYR A 235 5.02 11.62 -10.02
N ILE A 236 5.36 12.81 -10.45
CA ILE A 236 5.44 13.14 -11.88
C ILE A 236 6.82 12.85 -12.47
N THR A 237 7.88 12.96 -11.68
CA THR A 237 9.22 12.54 -12.11
C THR A 237 9.23 11.08 -12.53
N GLY A 238 8.57 10.21 -11.75
CA GLY A 238 8.51 8.77 -12.02
C GLY A 238 7.86 8.40 -13.35
N VAL A 239 7.09 9.29 -13.95
CA VAL A 239 6.44 9.08 -15.26
C VAL A 239 6.98 9.98 -16.37
N GLY A 240 8.16 10.58 -16.13
CA GLY A 240 8.90 11.24 -17.22
C GLY A 240 8.92 12.77 -17.19
N PHE A 241 8.20 13.43 -16.26
CA PHE A 241 8.27 14.88 -16.13
C PHE A 241 9.75 15.31 -15.95
N PRO A 242 10.22 16.39 -16.57
CA PRO A 242 9.46 17.51 -17.15
C PRO A 242 8.95 17.32 -18.59
N ASP A 243 9.17 16.17 -19.21
CA ASP A 243 8.63 15.91 -20.55
C ASP A 243 7.18 15.42 -20.44
N THR A 244 6.23 16.36 -20.52
CA THR A 244 4.79 16.06 -20.49
C THR A 244 4.28 15.47 -21.80
N GLU A 245 5.10 15.45 -22.84
CA GLU A 245 4.75 14.88 -24.15
C GLU A 245 5.20 13.42 -24.30
N CYS A 246 6.01 12.90 -23.36
CA CYS A 246 6.43 11.51 -23.41
C CYS A 246 5.24 10.57 -23.18
N GLU A 247 5.33 9.39 -23.77
CA GLU A 247 4.24 8.42 -23.75
C GLU A 247 3.88 7.96 -22.34
N LYS A 248 4.90 7.78 -21.49
CA LYS A 248 4.75 7.37 -20.10
C LYS A 248 3.94 8.39 -19.29
N PHE A 249 4.25 9.67 -19.39
CA PHE A 249 3.51 10.73 -18.72
C PHE A 249 2.05 10.78 -19.21
N LYS A 250 1.85 10.84 -20.52
CA LYS A 250 0.50 10.90 -21.12
C LYS A 250 -0.36 9.72 -20.74
N ARG A 251 0.25 8.53 -20.65
CA ARG A 251 -0.47 7.30 -20.37
C ARG A 251 -0.83 7.15 -18.90
N TYR A 252 0.14 7.33 -18.02
CA TYR A 252 -0.03 6.96 -16.60
C TYR A 252 -0.49 8.11 -15.72
N TRP A 253 -0.05 9.34 -15.97
CA TRP A 253 -0.37 10.43 -15.06
C TRP A 253 -1.87 10.66 -14.89
N PRO A 254 -2.71 10.66 -15.94
CA PRO A 254 -4.16 10.85 -15.78
C PRO A 254 -4.84 9.81 -14.90
N ALA A 255 -4.22 8.66 -14.68
CA ALA A 255 -4.77 7.54 -13.91
C ALA A 255 -4.10 7.41 -12.52
N ALA A 256 -3.47 8.45 -12.02
CA ALA A 256 -2.67 8.41 -10.79
C ALA A 256 -3.52 8.26 -9.53
N LEU A 257 -3.17 7.26 -8.72
CA LEU A 257 -3.70 7.03 -7.38
C LEU A 257 -2.55 7.05 -6.39
N HIS A 258 -2.60 7.97 -5.43
CA HIS A 258 -1.59 8.07 -4.38
C HIS A 258 -2.10 7.40 -3.11
N VAL A 259 -1.36 6.42 -2.60
CA VAL A 259 -1.63 5.76 -1.31
C VAL A 259 -0.68 6.35 -0.28
N ILE A 260 -1.23 7.00 0.73
CA ILE A 260 -0.46 7.76 1.71
C ILE A 260 -1.00 7.55 3.12
N GLY A 261 -0.19 7.84 4.13
CA GLY A 261 -0.62 7.86 5.52
C GLY A 261 -1.48 9.09 5.85
N LYS A 262 -2.36 8.96 6.82
CA LYS A 262 -3.27 10.05 7.21
C LYS A 262 -2.57 11.30 7.74
N ASP A 263 -1.34 11.16 8.23
CA ASP A 263 -0.53 12.27 8.75
C ASP A 263 -0.07 13.25 7.65
N ILE A 264 -0.08 12.81 6.39
CA ILE A 264 0.35 13.64 5.25
C ILE A 264 -0.76 13.90 4.24
N VAL A 265 -2.01 13.73 4.65
CA VAL A 265 -3.17 13.96 3.76
C VAL A 265 -3.27 15.42 3.30
N ARG A 266 -2.97 16.37 4.17
CA ARG A 266 -3.01 17.80 3.84
C ARG A 266 -2.05 18.14 2.71
N PHE A 267 -0.84 17.61 2.75
CA PHE A 267 0.16 17.84 1.70
C PHE A 267 -0.28 17.30 0.34
N HIS A 268 -0.88 16.13 0.33
CA HIS A 268 -1.30 15.46 -0.91
C HIS A 268 -2.64 15.92 -1.45
N ALA A 269 -3.57 16.30 -0.59
CA ALA A 269 -4.92 16.69 -1.00
C ALA A 269 -5.08 18.20 -1.18
N VAL A 270 -4.22 19.02 -0.56
CA VAL A 270 -4.29 20.49 -0.63
C VAL A 270 -3.12 21.07 -1.40
N TYR A 271 -1.89 20.89 -0.91
CA TYR A 271 -0.71 21.52 -1.49
C TYR A 271 -0.39 20.96 -2.88
N TRP A 272 -0.37 19.66 -3.01
CA TRP A 272 0.00 19.00 -4.27
C TRP A 272 -0.92 19.38 -5.45
N PRO A 273 -2.26 19.29 -5.31
CA PRO A 273 -3.15 19.75 -6.39
C PRO A 273 -2.98 21.22 -6.73
N ALA A 274 -2.77 22.07 -5.73
CA ALA A 274 -2.54 23.51 -5.97
C ALA A 274 -1.25 23.76 -6.76
N PHE A 275 -0.16 23.07 -6.41
CA PHE A 275 1.10 23.15 -7.18
C PHE A 275 0.90 22.71 -8.63
N LEU A 276 0.19 21.61 -8.82
CA LEU A 276 -0.08 21.08 -10.16
C LEU A 276 -0.94 22.03 -10.99
N MET A 277 -1.99 22.59 -10.41
CA MET A 277 -2.84 23.57 -11.08
C MET A 277 -2.05 24.80 -11.49
N SER A 278 -1.18 25.31 -10.60
CA SER A 278 -0.29 26.42 -10.89
C SER A 278 0.69 26.12 -12.02
N ALA A 279 1.21 24.90 -12.04
CA ALA A 279 2.15 24.45 -13.07
C ALA A 279 1.49 24.05 -14.39
N GLY A 280 0.17 24.08 -14.48
CA GLY A 280 -0.56 23.67 -15.67
C GLY A 280 -0.58 22.17 -15.91
N ILE A 281 -0.50 21.37 -14.84
CA ILE A 281 -0.48 19.91 -14.87
C ILE A 281 -1.78 19.40 -14.27
N ALA A 282 -2.36 18.35 -14.86
CA ALA A 282 -3.56 17.73 -14.32
C ALA A 282 -3.35 17.20 -12.91
N VAL A 283 -4.39 17.22 -12.08
CA VAL A 283 -4.35 16.68 -10.71
C VAL A 283 -4.48 15.16 -10.74
N PRO A 284 -4.03 14.45 -9.66
CA PRO A 284 -4.21 13.01 -9.57
C PRO A 284 -5.68 12.61 -9.61
N GLN A 285 -5.96 11.38 -9.99
CA GLN A 285 -7.32 10.86 -10.00
C GLN A 285 -7.88 10.64 -8.59
N ARG A 286 -7.03 10.19 -7.66
CA ARG A 286 -7.45 9.89 -6.29
C ARG A 286 -6.28 9.94 -5.30
N ILE A 287 -6.61 10.36 -4.09
CA ILE A 287 -5.75 10.24 -2.91
C ILE A 287 -6.42 9.25 -1.96
N PHE A 288 -5.75 8.16 -1.64
CA PHE A 288 -6.21 7.23 -0.62
C PHE A 288 -5.34 7.36 0.64
N SER A 289 -5.96 7.67 1.76
CA SER A 289 -5.26 7.88 3.03
C SER A 289 -5.54 6.70 3.96
N HIS A 290 -4.49 5.92 4.28
CA HIS A 290 -4.59 4.84 5.25
C HIS A 290 -4.31 5.34 6.67
N GLY A 291 -4.72 4.54 7.66
CA GLY A 291 -4.50 4.83 9.07
C GLY A 291 -3.12 4.41 9.57
N PHE A 292 -2.92 4.54 10.88
CA PHE A 292 -1.71 4.12 11.55
C PHE A 292 -1.82 2.68 12.08
N LEU A 293 -0.68 2.05 12.22
CA LEU A 293 -0.56 0.81 12.98
C LEU A 293 -0.04 1.11 14.38
N PHE A 294 -0.76 0.62 15.37
CA PHE A 294 -0.38 0.74 16.78
C PHE A 294 0.18 -0.58 17.28
N ASN A 295 1.16 -0.50 18.16
CA ASN A 295 1.68 -1.65 18.90
C ASN A 295 0.98 -1.71 20.26
N ARG A 296 0.08 -2.67 20.45
CA ARG A 296 -0.73 -2.84 21.68
C ARG A 296 -1.47 -1.55 22.10
N GLY A 297 -2.05 -0.85 21.11
CA GLY A 297 -2.79 0.38 21.35
C GLY A 297 -1.94 1.65 21.48
N GLU A 298 -0.61 1.53 21.42
CA GLU A 298 0.30 2.67 21.50
C GLU A 298 0.90 3.00 20.14
N LYS A 299 0.99 4.30 19.83
CA LYS A 299 1.68 4.76 18.63
C LYS A 299 3.16 4.39 18.71
N MET A 300 3.68 3.79 17.66
CA MET A 300 5.10 3.45 17.56
C MET A 300 5.95 4.71 17.41
N SER A 301 7.00 4.82 18.21
CA SER A 301 8.01 5.87 18.09
C SER A 301 9.37 5.36 18.57
N LYS A 302 10.44 5.92 18.03
CA LYS A 302 11.81 5.60 18.45
C LYS A 302 12.04 5.92 19.93
N SER A 303 11.45 7.02 20.42
CA SER A 303 11.59 7.46 21.81
C SER A 303 10.91 6.51 22.80
N VAL A 304 9.84 5.83 22.42
CA VAL A 304 9.14 4.85 23.25
C VAL A 304 9.79 3.48 23.17
N GLY A 305 10.60 3.21 22.12
CA GLY A 305 11.30 1.93 21.93
C GLY A 305 10.39 0.78 21.48
N ASN A 306 9.21 1.08 20.96
CA ASN A 306 8.22 0.09 20.52
C ASN A 306 8.12 -0.04 18.98
N VAL A 307 9.12 0.44 18.26
CA VAL A 307 9.22 0.31 16.80
C VAL A 307 9.51 -1.14 16.44
N ILE A 308 8.77 -1.67 15.48
CA ILE A 308 8.85 -3.06 15.06
C ILE A 308 9.57 -3.15 13.72
N ASP A 309 10.56 -4.04 13.65
CA ASP A 309 11.34 -4.32 12.44
C ASP A 309 10.55 -5.25 11.50
N PRO A 310 10.24 -4.82 10.28
CA PRO A 310 9.50 -5.66 9.33
C PRO A 310 10.29 -6.89 8.87
N PHE A 311 11.62 -6.85 8.85
CA PHE A 311 12.45 -8.01 8.53
C PHE A 311 12.31 -9.10 9.59
N ALA A 312 12.33 -8.71 10.86
CA ALA A 312 12.13 -9.65 11.97
C ALA A 312 10.75 -10.31 11.91
N LEU A 313 9.71 -9.56 11.57
CA LEU A 313 8.37 -10.11 11.39
C LEU A 313 8.28 -11.08 10.22
N ALA A 314 8.89 -10.73 9.09
CA ALA A 314 8.93 -11.60 7.92
C ALA A 314 9.66 -12.90 8.20
N ASP A 315 10.76 -12.84 8.97
CA ASP A 315 11.52 -14.02 9.39
C ASP A 315 10.73 -14.90 10.36
N ALA A 316 10.02 -14.29 11.31
CA ALA A 316 9.27 -15.01 12.34
C ALA A 316 8.00 -15.69 11.81
N TYR A 317 7.26 -15.02 10.94
CA TYR A 317 5.93 -15.46 10.52
C TYR A 317 5.84 -15.91 9.06
N GLY A 318 6.71 -15.42 8.21
CA GLY A 318 6.62 -15.56 6.76
C GLY A 318 5.99 -14.32 6.10
N VAL A 319 6.43 -14.04 4.88
CA VAL A 319 6.00 -12.84 4.15
C VAL A 319 4.50 -12.88 3.84
N ASP A 320 4.01 -13.98 3.31
CA ASP A 320 2.59 -14.10 2.97
C ASP A 320 1.69 -14.01 4.19
N GLN A 321 2.12 -14.59 5.31
CA GLN A 321 1.41 -14.52 6.59
C GLN A 321 1.31 -13.07 7.09
N LEU A 322 2.41 -12.33 6.98
CA LEU A 322 2.46 -10.93 7.35
C LEU A 322 1.56 -10.07 6.45
N ARG A 323 1.64 -10.29 5.14
CA ARG A 323 0.79 -9.61 4.16
C ARG A 323 -0.68 -9.86 4.43
N TYR A 324 -1.06 -11.12 4.63
CA TYR A 324 -2.44 -11.49 4.94
C TYR A 324 -2.93 -10.82 6.22
N PHE A 325 -2.13 -10.85 7.29
CA PHE A 325 -2.49 -10.23 8.55
C PHE A 325 -2.82 -8.75 8.38
N PHE A 326 -1.92 -7.99 7.76
CA PHE A 326 -2.12 -6.56 7.57
C PHE A 326 -3.36 -6.24 6.73
N LEU A 327 -3.59 -7.02 5.69
CA LEU A 327 -4.66 -6.73 4.73
C LEU A 327 -6.01 -7.26 5.19
N ARG A 328 -6.03 -8.26 6.06
CA ARG A 328 -7.26 -8.82 6.62
C ARG A 328 -7.67 -8.18 7.94
N GLU A 329 -6.73 -8.05 8.88
CA GLU A 329 -7.01 -7.56 10.24
C GLU A 329 -7.31 -6.07 10.26
N VAL A 330 -6.59 -5.29 9.47
CA VAL A 330 -6.70 -3.83 9.46
C VAL A 330 -7.64 -3.40 8.34
N PRO A 331 -8.83 -2.83 8.67
CA PRO A 331 -9.69 -2.24 7.65
C PRO A 331 -8.93 -1.10 6.94
N PHE A 332 -8.73 -1.23 5.64
CA PHE A 332 -7.92 -0.26 4.90
C PHE A 332 -8.59 1.11 4.90
N GLY A 333 -7.88 2.12 5.40
CA GLY A 333 -8.40 3.47 5.65
C GLY A 333 -8.58 3.78 7.14
N GLN A 334 -8.58 2.78 8.01
CA GLN A 334 -8.72 2.91 9.45
C GLN A 334 -7.40 2.60 10.16
N ASP A 335 -7.29 2.99 11.43
CA ASP A 335 -6.18 2.57 12.27
C ASP A 335 -6.29 1.10 12.62
N GLY A 336 -5.16 0.45 12.82
CA GLY A 336 -5.10 -0.96 13.20
C GLY A 336 -4.09 -1.21 14.30
N ASN A 337 -4.16 -2.40 14.89
CA ASN A 337 -3.24 -2.83 15.93
C ASN A 337 -2.46 -4.06 15.48
N TYR A 338 -1.18 -4.09 15.82
CA TYR A 338 -0.35 -5.28 15.76
C TYR A 338 -0.26 -5.90 17.14
N SER A 339 -0.40 -7.22 17.18
CA SER A 339 0.02 -8.02 18.33
C SER A 339 0.44 -9.41 17.86
N HIS A 340 1.36 -10.02 18.59
CA HIS A 340 1.81 -11.39 18.30
C HIS A 340 0.62 -12.37 18.31
N GLU A 341 -0.25 -12.24 19.30
CA GLU A 341 -1.42 -13.09 19.47
C GLU A 341 -2.38 -12.98 18.29
N ALA A 342 -2.61 -11.75 17.81
CA ALA A 342 -3.52 -11.51 16.68
C ALA A 342 -2.97 -12.11 15.38
N ILE A 343 -1.68 -11.93 15.10
CA ILE A 343 -1.08 -12.48 13.88
C ILE A 343 -1.04 -14.01 13.91
N VAL A 344 -0.67 -14.60 15.05
CA VAL A 344 -0.68 -16.07 15.21
C VAL A 344 -2.08 -16.63 15.04
N ASN A 345 -3.10 -15.97 15.60
CA ASN A 345 -4.48 -16.40 15.43
C ASN A 345 -4.91 -16.38 13.95
N ARG A 346 -4.59 -15.32 13.21
CA ARG A 346 -4.90 -15.26 11.77
C ARG A 346 -4.17 -16.34 10.98
N ILE A 347 -2.88 -16.55 11.25
CA ILE A 347 -2.09 -17.59 10.57
C ILE A 347 -2.71 -18.97 10.79
N ASN A 348 -3.03 -19.29 12.03
CA ASN A 348 -3.51 -20.64 12.38
C ASN A 348 -4.98 -20.86 11.99
N ALA A 349 -5.86 -19.89 12.24
CA ALA A 349 -7.27 -20.02 11.93
C ALA A 349 -7.58 -19.89 10.43
N ASP A 350 -7.13 -18.80 9.81
CA ASP A 350 -7.54 -18.45 8.45
C ASP A 350 -6.69 -19.15 7.40
N LEU A 351 -5.37 -19.17 7.59
CA LEU A 351 -4.45 -19.70 6.57
C LEU A 351 -4.20 -21.19 6.74
N ALA A 352 -3.82 -21.63 7.93
CA ALA A 352 -3.51 -23.04 8.15
C ALA A 352 -4.77 -23.91 8.24
N ASN A 353 -5.72 -23.55 9.10
CA ASN A 353 -6.91 -24.38 9.36
C ASN A 353 -7.97 -24.24 8.26
N ASP A 354 -8.30 -23.01 7.82
CA ASP A 354 -9.35 -22.84 6.81
C ASP A 354 -8.87 -23.24 5.42
N LEU A 355 -7.96 -22.48 4.83
CA LEU A 355 -7.54 -22.72 3.46
C LEU A 355 -6.53 -23.85 3.34
N GLY A 356 -5.52 -23.87 4.21
CA GLY A 356 -4.42 -24.84 4.15
C GLY A 356 -4.91 -26.27 4.34
N ASN A 357 -5.74 -26.54 5.34
CA ASN A 357 -6.29 -27.88 5.59
C ASN A 357 -7.24 -28.33 4.50
N LEU A 358 -8.08 -27.44 3.99
CA LEU A 358 -8.99 -27.80 2.89
C LEU A 358 -8.19 -28.25 1.65
N ALA A 359 -7.17 -27.47 1.28
CA ALA A 359 -6.29 -27.82 0.16
C ALA A 359 -5.56 -29.16 0.42
N GLN A 360 -4.93 -29.32 1.57
CA GLN A 360 -4.15 -30.50 1.89
C GLN A 360 -5.02 -31.76 1.93
N ARG A 361 -6.17 -31.71 2.57
CA ARG A 361 -7.07 -32.87 2.70
C ARG A 361 -7.67 -33.27 1.36
N SER A 362 -8.16 -32.32 0.57
CA SER A 362 -8.77 -32.60 -0.73
C SER A 362 -7.75 -33.14 -1.74
N LEU A 363 -6.59 -32.51 -1.83
CA LEU A 363 -5.54 -32.93 -2.77
C LEU A 363 -4.91 -34.26 -2.36
N SER A 364 -4.79 -34.53 -1.07
CA SER A 364 -4.34 -35.85 -0.57
C SER A 364 -5.31 -36.97 -0.93
N MET A 365 -6.61 -36.70 -0.92
CA MET A 365 -7.61 -37.67 -1.38
C MET A 365 -7.51 -37.93 -2.88
N VAL A 366 -7.28 -36.91 -3.70
CA VAL A 366 -7.04 -37.08 -5.14
C VAL A 366 -5.82 -37.97 -5.35
N ALA A 367 -4.73 -37.71 -4.63
CA ALA A 367 -3.50 -38.51 -4.74
C ALA A 367 -3.74 -39.98 -4.33
N LYS A 368 -4.47 -40.20 -3.26
CA LYS A 368 -4.69 -41.54 -2.66
C LYS A 368 -5.75 -42.33 -3.40
N ALA A 369 -6.89 -41.72 -3.69
CA ALA A 369 -8.04 -42.42 -4.25
C ALA A 369 -8.06 -42.45 -5.79
N PHE A 370 -7.41 -41.51 -6.44
CA PHE A 370 -7.46 -41.34 -7.89
C PHE A 370 -6.07 -41.30 -8.54
N GLY A 371 -5.05 -41.78 -7.83
CA GLY A 371 -3.68 -41.84 -8.39
C GLY A 371 -3.08 -40.48 -8.74
N GLY A 372 -3.53 -39.42 -8.14
CA GLY A 372 -3.08 -38.05 -8.42
C GLY A 372 -3.70 -37.43 -9.66
N VAL A 373 -4.66 -38.08 -10.29
CA VAL A 373 -5.38 -37.56 -11.47
C VAL A 373 -6.70 -36.94 -11.02
N LEU A 374 -6.95 -35.70 -11.38
CA LEU A 374 -8.20 -35.02 -11.03
C LEU A 374 -9.38 -35.71 -11.71
N PRO A 375 -10.36 -36.27 -10.97
CA PRO A 375 -11.44 -37.05 -11.55
C PRO A 375 -12.41 -36.19 -12.35
N GLU A 376 -13.06 -36.83 -13.36
CA GLU A 376 -14.18 -36.24 -14.06
C GLU A 376 -15.37 -36.10 -13.11
N PRO A 377 -16.07 -34.95 -13.10
CA PRO A 377 -17.28 -34.81 -12.31
C PRO A 377 -18.43 -35.58 -12.93
N GLY A 378 -19.24 -36.22 -12.08
CA GLY A 378 -20.53 -36.74 -12.47
C GLY A 378 -21.62 -35.66 -12.45
N GLU A 379 -22.86 -36.09 -12.28
CA GLU A 379 -23.98 -35.16 -12.13
C GLU A 379 -23.82 -34.31 -10.88
N LEU A 380 -23.97 -32.98 -11.04
CA LEU A 380 -23.85 -32.04 -9.93
C LEU A 380 -25.13 -32.01 -9.09
N THR A 381 -24.98 -32.06 -7.79
CA THR A 381 -26.08 -31.86 -6.84
C THR A 381 -26.35 -30.37 -6.64
N GLU A 382 -27.43 -30.05 -5.96
CA GLU A 382 -27.74 -28.69 -5.57
C GLU A 382 -26.63 -28.07 -4.71
N ALA A 383 -26.05 -28.84 -3.76
CA ALA A 383 -24.94 -28.41 -2.93
C ALA A 383 -23.69 -28.09 -3.75
N ASP A 384 -23.37 -28.89 -4.76
CA ASP A 384 -22.25 -28.65 -5.69
C ASP A 384 -22.46 -27.33 -6.43
N ARG A 385 -23.64 -27.14 -6.98
CA ARG A 385 -23.98 -25.92 -7.72
C ARG A 385 -23.95 -24.68 -6.83
N ALA A 386 -24.39 -24.81 -5.58
CA ALA A 386 -24.40 -23.69 -4.62
C ALA A 386 -22.99 -23.21 -4.30
N ILE A 387 -22.06 -24.12 -3.99
CA ILE A 387 -20.67 -23.72 -3.69
C ILE A 387 -19.95 -23.18 -4.93
N LEU A 388 -20.20 -23.77 -6.10
CA LEU A 388 -19.64 -23.24 -7.35
C LEU A 388 -20.18 -21.84 -7.67
N ALA A 389 -21.47 -21.59 -7.44
CA ALA A 389 -22.06 -20.26 -7.62
C ALA A 389 -21.46 -19.23 -6.66
N ALA A 390 -21.24 -19.62 -5.41
CA ALA A 390 -20.56 -18.77 -4.43
C ALA A 390 -19.14 -18.40 -4.89
N ALA A 391 -18.39 -19.36 -5.38
CA ALA A 391 -17.06 -19.12 -5.93
C ALA A 391 -17.11 -18.22 -7.17
N ASP A 392 -18.01 -18.49 -8.10
CA ASP A 392 -18.18 -17.70 -9.34
C ASP A 392 -18.53 -16.24 -9.05
N GLY A 393 -19.23 -15.97 -7.94
CA GLY A 393 -19.61 -14.62 -7.52
C GLY A 393 -18.50 -13.80 -6.89
N MET A 394 -17.39 -14.41 -6.47
CA MET A 394 -16.31 -13.70 -5.76
C MET A 394 -15.70 -12.56 -6.58
N ILE A 395 -15.44 -12.78 -7.85
CA ILE A 395 -14.75 -11.79 -8.69
C ILE A 395 -15.56 -10.50 -8.82
N GLY A 396 -16.88 -10.59 -9.01
CA GLY A 396 -17.76 -9.42 -9.08
C GLY A 396 -17.74 -8.63 -7.77
N THR A 397 -17.83 -9.32 -6.64
CA THR A 397 -17.76 -8.71 -5.30
C THR A 397 -16.40 -8.08 -5.06
N ALA A 398 -15.31 -8.77 -5.42
CA ALA A 398 -13.96 -8.26 -5.28
C ALA A 398 -13.74 -6.98 -6.10
N ARG A 399 -14.20 -6.95 -7.34
CA ARG A 399 -14.12 -5.76 -8.19
C ARG A 399 -14.90 -4.58 -7.62
N GLU A 400 -16.06 -4.83 -7.06
CA GLU A 400 -16.87 -3.78 -6.43
C GLU A 400 -16.14 -3.16 -5.23
N HIS A 401 -15.57 -3.97 -4.36
CA HIS A 401 -14.78 -3.48 -3.23
C HIS A 401 -13.51 -2.77 -3.67
N MET A 402 -12.87 -3.22 -4.75
CA MET A 402 -11.64 -2.60 -5.25
C MET A 402 -11.88 -1.22 -5.89
N LYS A 403 -13.10 -0.87 -6.26
CA LYS A 403 -13.43 0.48 -6.75
C LYS A 403 -13.07 1.57 -5.73
N THR A 404 -13.08 1.23 -4.45
CA THR A 404 -12.71 2.13 -3.34
C THR A 404 -11.54 1.60 -2.52
N GLN A 405 -10.74 0.71 -3.09
CA GLN A 405 -9.55 0.11 -2.47
C GLN A 405 -9.83 -0.57 -1.11
N ALA A 406 -10.99 -1.17 -0.94
CA ALA A 406 -11.39 -1.85 0.30
C ALA A 406 -10.77 -3.26 0.36
N LEU A 407 -9.45 -3.35 0.54
CA LEU A 407 -8.67 -4.59 0.53
C LEU A 407 -9.18 -5.64 1.51
N HIS A 408 -9.49 -5.23 2.74
CA HIS A 408 -10.01 -6.13 3.78
C HIS A 408 -11.36 -6.74 3.38
N GLN A 409 -12.21 -6.01 2.65
CA GLN A 409 -13.50 -6.52 2.18
C GLN A 409 -13.33 -7.55 1.05
N VAL A 410 -12.33 -7.38 0.19
CA VAL A 410 -12.00 -8.39 -0.82
C VAL A 410 -11.61 -9.70 -0.12
N LEU A 411 -10.74 -9.64 0.88
CA LEU A 411 -10.34 -10.83 1.65
C LEU A 411 -11.50 -11.43 2.43
N ASN A 412 -12.38 -10.60 3.02
CA ASN A 412 -13.58 -11.08 3.69
C ASN A 412 -14.47 -11.91 2.74
N ALA A 413 -14.66 -11.42 1.51
CA ALA A 413 -15.46 -12.10 0.50
C ALA A 413 -14.85 -13.45 0.10
N VAL A 414 -13.54 -13.50 -0.10
CA VAL A 414 -12.82 -14.73 -0.47
C VAL A 414 -12.87 -15.75 0.68
N TRP A 415 -12.58 -15.32 1.91
CA TRP A 415 -12.59 -16.25 3.06
C TRP A 415 -13.99 -16.69 3.47
N ALA A 416 -15.05 -15.94 3.15
CA ALA A 416 -16.42 -16.40 3.28
C ALA A 416 -16.68 -17.64 2.41
N VAL A 417 -16.16 -17.64 1.18
CA VAL A 417 -16.24 -18.80 0.28
C VAL A 417 -15.38 -19.96 0.78
N VAL A 418 -14.20 -19.69 1.33
CA VAL A 418 -13.36 -20.73 1.96
C VAL A 418 -14.12 -21.41 3.12
N ALA A 419 -14.80 -20.63 3.96
CA ALA A 419 -15.62 -21.17 5.05
C ALA A 419 -16.77 -22.02 4.53
N ASP A 420 -17.47 -21.54 3.48
CA ASP A 420 -18.54 -22.30 2.83
C ASP A 420 -18.02 -23.60 2.22
N ALA A 421 -16.84 -23.55 1.60
CA ALA A 421 -16.19 -24.73 1.01
C ALA A 421 -15.81 -25.78 2.07
N ASN A 422 -15.35 -25.32 3.25
CA ASN A 422 -15.08 -26.23 4.38
C ASN A 422 -16.36 -26.89 4.88
N ARG A 423 -17.46 -26.16 5.01
CA ARG A 423 -18.77 -26.71 5.38
C ARG A 423 -19.28 -27.72 4.35
N TYR A 424 -19.16 -27.38 3.07
CA TYR A 424 -19.50 -28.27 1.97
C TYR A 424 -18.69 -29.56 2.03
N PHE A 425 -17.38 -29.47 2.19
CA PHE A 425 -16.49 -30.62 2.25
C PHE A 425 -16.81 -31.54 3.44
N ALA A 426 -17.08 -30.95 4.61
CA ALA A 426 -17.46 -31.68 5.80
C ALA A 426 -18.82 -32.37 5.65
N SER A 427 -19.81 -31.63 5.11
CA SER A 427 -21.17 -32.12 4.91
C SER A 427 -21.25 -33.25 3.89
N GLU A 428 -20.51 -33.12 2.78
CA GLU A 428 -20.47 -34.13 1.72
C GLU A 428 -19.62 -35.37 2.11
N ALA A 429 -18.71 -35.22 3.06
CA ALA A 429 -17.88 -36.29 3.61
C ALA A 429 -17.27 -37.20 2.54
N PRO A 430 -16.41 -36.69 1.64
CA PRO A 430 -15.88 -37.51 0.52
C PRO A 430 -15.08 -38.73 0.98
N TRP A 431 -14.45 -38.66 2.17
CA TRP A 431 -13.73 -39.78 2.75
C TRP A 431 -14.63 -41.00 3.05
N ALA A 432 -15.91 -40.74 3.36
CA ALA A 432 -16.88 -41.81 3.65
C ALA A 432 -17.43 -42.47 2.36
N LYS A 433 -17.18 -41.86 1.20
CA LYS A 433 -17.72 -42.35 -0.08
C LYS A 433 -16.73 -43.15 -0.89
N ALA A 434 -15.51 -43.32 -0.43
CA ALA A 434 -14.45 -44.03 -1.16
C ALA A 434 -14.84 -45.47 -1.56
N LYS A 435 -15.56 -46.18 -0.72
CA LYS A 435 -15.98 -47.56 -0.97
C LYS A 435 -17.40 -47.68 -1.50
N THR A 436 -18.31 -46.77 -1.10
CA THR A 436 -19.73 -46.85 -1.39
C THR A 436 -20.14 -46.14 -2.65
N ASP A 437 -19.52 -45.02 -2.96
CA ASP A 437 -19.81 -44.20 -4.13
C ASP A 437 -18.55 -43.41 -4.61
N PRO A 438 -17.59 -44.12 -5.25
CA PRO A 438 -16.34 -43.48 -5.72
C PRO A 438 -16.57 -42.35 -6.72
N GLN A 439 -17.62 -42.47 -7.55
CA GLN A 439 -17.93 -41.38 -8.51
C GLN A 439 -18.35 -40.12 -7.79
N ARG A 440 -19.18 -40.24 -6.76
CA ARG A 440 -19.59 -39.11 -5.94
C ARG A 440 -18.39 -38.48 -5.21
N GLN A 441 -17.52 -39.31 -4.68
CA GLN A 441 -16.26 -38.86 -4.08
C GLN A 441 -15.46 -38.00 -5.08
N GLY A 442 -15.31 -38.52 -6.30
CA GLY A 442 -14.58 -37.82 -7.37
C GLY A 442 -15.21 -36.48 -7.73
N THR A 443 -16.53 -36.41 -7.79
CA THR A 443 -17.25 -35.18 -8.08
C THR A 443 -17.04 -34.12 -6.98
N ILE A 444 -17.11 -34.52 -5.71
CA ILE A 444 -16.86 -33.62 -4.57
C ILE A 444 -15.43 -33.09 -4.63
N LEU A 445 -14.46 -33.94 -4.92
CA LEU A 445 -13.06 -33.52 -5.03
C LEU A 445 -12.82 -32.58 -6.22
N TYR A 446 -13.46 -32.83 -7.34
CA TYR A 446 -13.41 -31.94 -8.51
C TYR A 446 -13.98 -30.55 -8.18
N VAL A 447 -15.17 -30.51 -7.56
CA VAL A 447 -15.82 -29.25 -7.16
C VAL A 447 -14.95 -28.48 -6.16
N THR A 448 -14.38 -29.18 -5.19
CA THR A 448 -13.47 -28.56 -4.19
C THR A 448 -12.22 -28.00 -4.88
N ALA A 449 -11.63 -28.74 -5.84
CA ALA A 449 -10.47 -28.28 -6.60
C ALA A 449 -10.79 -27.02 -7.42
N GLU A 450 -11.99 -26.96 -8.02
CA GLU A 450 -12.43 -25.75 -8.74
C GLU A 450 -12.59 -24.54 -7.81
N VAL A 451 -13.17 -24.73 -6.65
CA VAL A 451 -13.28 -23.64 -5.65
C VAL A 451 -11.90 -23.17 -5.21
N LEU A 452 -10.98 -24.10 -4.94
CA LEU A 452 -9.60 -23.77 -4.57
C LEU A 452 -8.87 -23.01 -5.69
N ARG A 453 -9.10 -23.37 -6.96
CA ARG A 453 -8.54 -22.64 -8.10
C ARG A 453 -8.97 -21.18 -8.08
N GLN A 454 -10.26 -20.93 -7.95
CA GLN A 454 -10.80 -19.56 -7.93
C GLN A 454 -10.32 -18.77 -6.71
N VAL A 455 -10.33 -19.38 -5.53
CA VAL A 455 -9.80 -18.77 -4.30
C VAL A 455 -8.32 -18.41 -4.47
N ALA A 456 -7.51 -19.33 -4.99
CA ALA A 456 -6.08 -19.09 -5.18
C ALA A 456 -5.80 -17.97 -6.19
N ILE A 457 -6.56 -17.91 -7.28
CA ILE A 457 -6.42 -16.82 -8.26
C ILE A 457 -6.70 -15.46 -7.62
N LEU A 458 -7.77 -15.35 -6.83
CA LEU A 458 -8.13 -14.11 -6.14
C LEU A 458 -7.21 -13.79 -4.96
N ALA A 459 -6.56 -14.78 -4.37
CA ALA A 459 -5.63 -14.58 -3.26
C ALA A 459 -4.24 -14.09 -3.72
N GLN A 460 -3.91 -14.20 -5.00
CA GLN A 460 -2.58 -13.82 -5.52
C GLN A 460 -2.13 -12.42 -5.12
N PRO A 461 -2.97 -11.37 -5.15
CA PRO A 461 -2.53 -10.04 -4.73
C PRO A 461 -2.11 -9.95 -3.27
N PHE A 462 -2.66 -10.81 -2.43
CA PHE A 462 -2.50 -10.76 -0.97
C PHE A 462 -1.38 -11.68 -0.47
N VAL A 463 -1.33 -12.88 -1.00
CA VAL A 463 -0.37 -13.94 -0.61
C VAL A 463 0.28 -14.55 -1.86
N PRO A 464 1.08 -13.76 -2.60
CA PRO A 464 1.49 -14.14 -3.95
C PRO A 464 2.25 -15.46 -4.04
N SER A 465 3.20 -15.72 -3.15
CA SER A 465 4.00 -16.96 -3.19
C SER A 465 3.18 -18.19 -2.82
N SER A 466 2.34 -18.10 -1.79
CA SER A 466 1.48 -19.22 -1.36
C SER A 466 0.39 -19.52 -2.37
N ALA A 467 -0.21 -18.48 -2.95
CA ALA A 467 -1.21 -18.64 -4.02
C ALA A 467 -0.60 -19.31 -5.25
N ALA A 468 0.63 -18.93 -5.63
CA ALA A 468 1.35 -19.56 -6.73
C ALA A 468 1.59 -21.06 -6.45
N ARG A 469 2.02 -21.41 -5.24
CA ARG A 469 2.21 -22.83 -4.86
C ARG A 469 0.91 -23.62 -4.91
N LEU A 470 -0.19 -23.03 -4.45
CA LEU A 470 -1.50 -23.71 -4.52
C LEU A 470 -1.94 -23.91 -5.96
N LEU A 471 -1.76 -22.92 -6.82
CA LEU A 471 -2.07 -23.03 -8.25
C LEU A 471 -1.18 -24.05 -8.94
N ASP A 472 0.10 -24.15 -8.56
CA ASP A 472 1.00 -25.20 -9.06
C ASP A 472 0.48 -26.60 -8.65
N LEU A 473 0.04 -26.78 -7.41
CA LEU A 473 -0.53 -28.03 -6.90
C LEU A 473 -1.83 -28.42 -7.62
N LEU A 474 -2.54 -27.44 -8.16
CA LEU A 474 -3.75 -27.66 -8.97
C LEU A 474 -3.44 -27.79 -10.46
N ALA A 475 -2.16 -27.80 -10.85
CA ALA A 475 -1.67 -27.87 -12.24
C ALA A 475 -2.23 -26.75 -13.14
N ILE A 476 -2.46 -25.57 -12.57
CA ILE A 476 -2.90 -24.40 -13.34
C ILE A 476 -1.67 -23.72 -13.94
N LYS A 477 -1.68 -23.56 -15.25
CA LYS A 477 -0.58 -22.91 -15.98
C LYS A 477 -0.45 -21.42 -15.61
N PRO A 478 0.78 -20.87 -15.57
CA PRO A 478 0.97 -19.44 -15.24
C PRO A 478 0.16 -18.48 -16.10
N GLU A 479 -0.05 -18.78 -17.38
CA GLU A 479 -0.83 -17.97 -18.31
C GLU A 479 -2.35 -18.05 -18.09
N GLU A 480 -2.82 -18.91 -17.20
CA GLU A 480 -4.24 -19.13 -16.89
C GLU A 480 -4.59 -18.69 -15.47
N ARG A 481 -3.92 -17.65 -14.95
CA ARG A 481 -4.05 -17.21 -13.56
C ARG A 481 -4.54 -15.77 -13.40
N ASP A 482 -5.01 -15.14 -14.47
CA ASP A 482 -5.61 -13.80 -14.35
C ASP A 482 -7.11 -13.87 -14.04
N PHE A 483 -7.71 -12.71 -13.81
CA PHE A 483 -9.12 -12.65 -13.42
C PHE A 483 -10.11 -12.93 -14.55
N TYR A 484 -9.65 -12.95 -15.79
CA TYR A 484 -10.47 -13.38 -16.93
C TYR A 484 -10.75 -14.88 -16.91
N GLU A 485 -9.96 -15.63 -16.15
CA GLU A 485 -10.20 -17.05 -15.91
C GLU A 485 -11.36 -17.32 -14.94
N LEU A 486 -11.89 -16.29 -14.27
CA LEU A 486 -12.92 -16.38 -13.23
C LEU A 486 -14.30 -15.98 -13.77
N ASN A 487 -14.77 -16.64 -14.84
CA ASN A 487 -16.03 -16.26 -15.48
C ASN A 487 -17.13 -17.35 -15.46
N GLY A 488 -17.00 -18.38 -14.63
CA GLY A 488 -17.98 -19.45 -14.53
C GLY A 488 -18.08 -20.39 -15.73
N ALA A 489 -17.68 -19.95 -16.91
CA ALA A 489 -17.62 -20.78 -18.12
C ALA A 489 -16.34 -21.62 -18.19
N LYS A 490 -15.31 -21.18 -17.48
CA LYS A 490 -14.03 -21.88 -17.37
C LYS A 490 -13.99 -22.67 -16.06
N ARG A 491 -13.64 -23.95 -16.16
CA ARG A 491 -13.50 -24.85 -15.01
C ARG A 491 -12.13 -25.51 -15.06
N ILE A 492 -11.66 -25.96 -13.92
CA ILE A 492 -10.43 -26.74 -13.85
C ILE A 492 -10.55 -27.98 -14.75
N ALA A 493 -9.50 -28.30 -15.48
CA ALA A 493 -9.50 -29.46 -16.38
C ALA A 493 -9.46 -30.77 -15.60
N ALA A 494 -10.43 -31.64 -15.81
CA ALA A 494 -10.40 -33.01 -15.31
C ALA A 494 -9.41 -33.86 -16.12
N GLY A 495 -8.96 -34.97 -15.53
CA GLY A 495 -8.02 -35.88 -16.19
C GLY A 495 -6.56 -35.42 -16.15
N VAL A 496 -6.28 -34.29 -15.54
CA VAL A 496 -4.92 -33.76 -15.38
C VAL A 496 -4.24 -34.40 -14.18
N THR A 497 -2.96 -34.77 -14.35
CA THR A 497 -2.14 -35.27 -13.23
C THR A 497 -1.67 -34.10 -12.38
N LEU A 498 -2.02 -34.14 -11.10
CA LEU A 498 -1.60 -33.13 -10.12
C LEU A 498 -0.25 -33.53 -9.51
N PRO A 499 0.60 -32.55 -9.16
CA PRO A 499 1.81 -32.84 -8.39
C PRO A 499 1.48 -33.45 -7.03
N PRO A 500 2.44 -34.14 -6.39
CA PRO A 500 2.25 -34.58 -5.01
C PRO A 500 1.85 -33.44 -4.10
N PRO A 501 0.81 -33.58 -3.27
CA PRO A 501 0.36 -32.51 -2.37
C PRO A 501 1.41 -32.19 -1.32
N SER A 502 1.54 -30.91 -0.98
CA SER A 502 2.39 -30.42 0.08
C SER A 502 1.70 -29.28 0.81
N PRO A 503 2.00 -29.05 2.10
CA PRO A 503 1.39 -27.95 2.84
C PRO A 503 1.71 -26.58 2.23
N VAL A 504 0.68 -25.75 2.05
CA VAL A 504 0.84 -24.37 1.53
C VAL A 504 0.98 -23.38 2.68
N PHE A 505 0.21 -23.56 3.75
CA PHE A 505 0.22 -22.71 4.93
C PHE A 505 0.46 -23.55 6.19
N PRO A 506 1.71 -23.66 6.65
CA PRO A 506 2.00 -24.35 7.89
C PRO A 506 1.44 -23.58 9.09
N ARG A 507 1.10 -24.32 10.17
CA ARG A 507 0.75 -23.68 11.43
C ARG A 507 1.95 -22.98 12.01
N TYR A 508 1.70 -21.84 12.65
CA TYR A 508 2.73 -21.18 13.45
C TYR A 508 2.95 -21.97 14.75
N VAL A 509 4.19 -22.25 15.04
CA VAL A 509 4.63 -22.90 16.28
C VAL A 509 5.60 -21.97 16.99
N GLU A 510 5.35 -21.71 18.27
CA GLU A 510 6.25 -20.87 19.06
C GLU A 510 7.65 -21.47 19.07
N PRO A 511 8.72 -20.67 18.90
CA PRO A 511 10.08 -21.16 19.04
C PRO A 511 10.32 -21.68 20.45
N GLU A 512 11.10 -22.74 20.57
CA GLU A 512 11.52 -23.21 21.90
C GLU A 512 12.37 -22.12 22.60
N PRO A 513 12.18 -21.92 23.93
CA PRO A 513 13.01 -21.00 24.67
C PRO A 513 14.48 -21.37 24.54
N LYS A 514 15.33 -20.41 24.19
CA LYS A 514 16.78 -20.62 24.20
C LYS A 514 17.21 -20.89 25.64
N ALA A 515 17.87 -22.01 25.83
CA ALA A 515 18.45 -22.40 27.13
C ALA A 515 19.50 -21.39 27.61
#